data_517457024427475685589cc53cdc9875
#
_entry.id   517457024427475685589cc53cdc9875
#
_cell.length_a   1.000
_cell.length_b   1.000
_cell.length_c   1.000
_cell.angle_alpha   90.00
_cell.angle_beta   90.00
_cell.angle_gamma   90.00
#
_symmetry.space_group_name_H-M   'P 1'
#
loop_
_entity.id
_entity.type
_entity.pdbx_description
1 polymer ?
#
loop_
_entity_poly.entity_id
_entity_poly.type
_entity_poly.pdbx_seq_one_letter_code
_entity_poly.pdbx_strand_id
1 'polypeptide(L)'
;MWVRKRIDIGWADLASAFAHCFLPNRVDTTTVNQCWRDSRHAFTCLSVRSGLDVLLQALKLPRGSEVIVSAMTIDGILKIIAEHGLVAVPVDLKFETLAPT
;
A
#
# COMPACT_ATOMS: atom_id res chain seq x y z
N MET A 1 -17.89 -17.35 9.78
CA MET A 1 -16.92 -18.25 9.12
C MET A 1 -16.03 -17.39 8.24
N TRP A 2 -14.79 -17.15 8.63
CA TRP A 2 -13.84 -16.31 7.86
C TRP A 2 -13.34 -17.12 6.67
N VAL A 3 -13.71 -16.73 5.46
CA VAL A 3 -13.16 -17.35 4.24
C VAL A 3 -11.75 -16.77 4.05
N ARG A 4 -10.73 -17.51 4.49
CA ARG A 4 -9.36 -17.21 4.08
C ARG A 4 -9.28 -17.38 2.56
N LYS A 5 -9.07 -16.30 1.83
CA LYS A 5 -8.68 -16.41 0.42
C LYS A 5 -7.39 -17.23 0.35
N ARG A 6 -7.45 -18.31 -0.38
CA ARG A 6 -6.28 -19.13 -0.66
C ARG A 6 -5.37 -18.30 -1.55
N ILE A 7 -4.13 -18.13 -1.14
CA ILE A 7 -3.13 -17.53 -2.02
C ILE A 7 -2.76 -18.62 -3.01
N ASP A 8 -3.09 -18.42 -4.29
CA ASP A 8 -2.75 -19.34 -5.37
C ASP A 8 -1.26 -19.18 -5.72
N ILE A 9 -0.40 -19.68 -4.86
CA ILE A 9 1.04 -19.80 -5.12
C ILE A 9 1.33 -21.27 -5.34
N GLY A 10 1.72 -21.62 -6.55
CA GLY A 10 2.14 -22.96 -6.91
C GLY A 10 3.63 -23.21 -6.65
N TRP A 11 4.04 -24.46 -6.74
CA TRP A 11 5.46 -24.84 -6.61
C TRP A 11 6.35 -24.19 -7.69
N ALA A 12 5.80 -23.94 -8.88
CA ALA A 12 6.51 -23.24 -9.97
C ALA A 12 6.81 -21.78 -9.59
N ASP A 13 5.86 -21.09 -8.94
CA ASP A 13 6.03 -19.71 -8.49
C ASP A 13 7.10 -19.62 -7.39
N LEU A 14 7.09 -20.57 -6.44
CA LEU A 14 8.10 -20.65 -5.39
C LEU A 14 9.49 -20.93 -5.96
N ALA A 15 9.62 -21.87 -6.91
CA ALA A 15 10.88 -22.18 -7.57
C ALA A 15 11.40 -20.98 -8.36
N SER A 16 10.52 -20.27 -9.05
CA SER A 16 10.85 -19.03 -9.79
C SER A 16 11.34 -17.94 -8.83
N ALA A 17 10.59 -17.70 -7.74
CA ALA A 17 10.98 -16.71 -6.73
C ALA A 17 12.34 -17.04 -6.11
N PHE A 18 12.57 -18.30 -5.80
CA PHE A 18 13.85 -18.77 -5.24
C PHE A 18 15.01 -18.58 -6.24
N ALA A 19 14.80 -18.91 -7.52
CA ALA A 19 15.81 -18.69 -8.57
C ALA A 19 16.16 -17.21 -8.72
N HIS A 20 15.16 -16.31 -8.63
CA HIS A 20 15.38 -14.86 -8.71
C HIS A 20 16.13 -14.28 -7.50
N CYS A 21 16.13 -14.94 -6.34
CA CYS A 21 16.94 -14.53 -5.20
C CYS A 21 18.46 -14.69 -5.46
N PHE A 22 18.85 -15.62 -6.33
CA PHE A 22 20.26 -15.88 -6.65
C PHE A 22 20.75 -15.22 -7.94
N LEU A 23 19.82 -14.78 -8.79
CA LEU A 23 20.16 -14.06 -10.00
C LEU A 23 20.18 -12.56 -9.71
N PRO A 24 21.29 -11.85 -10.00
CA PRO A 24 21.36 -10.40 -9.83
C PRO A 24 20.53 -9.72 -10.94
N ASN A 25 19.24 -9.93 -10.91
CA ASN A 25 18.32 -9.34 -11.89
C ASN A 25 17.75 -8.06 -11.28
N ARG A 26 17.92 -6.96 -12.01
CA ARG A 26 17.18 -5.73 -11.69
C ARG A 26 15.69 -6.05 -11.88
N VAL A 27 14.92 -5.91 -10.80
CA VAL A 27 13.47 -6.05 -10.88
C VAL A 27 12.96 -5.02 -11.89
N ASP A 28 12.57 -5.50 -13.06
CA ASP A 28 11.95 -4.64 -14.06
C ASP A 28 10.49 -4.38 -13.65
N THR A 29 10.29 -3.25 -13.01
CA THR A 29 8.95 -2.81 -12.59
C THR A 29 8.11 -2.33 -13.77
N THR A 30 8.69 -2.18 -14.97
CA THR A 30 7.97 -1.68 -16.15
C THR A 30 6.86 -2.64 -16.55
N THR A 31 7.12 -3.95 -16.54
CA THR A 31 6.11 -4.97 -16.84
C THR A 31 4.92 -4.91 -15.87
N VAL A 32 5.18 -4.72 -14.58
CA VAL A 32 4.11 -4.61 -13.57
C VAL A 32 3.32 -3.33 -13.77
N ASN A 33 4.00 -2.21 -14.02
CA ASN A 33 3.35 -0.92 -14.27
C ASN A 33 2.48 -0.94 -15.55
N GLN A 34 2.89 -1.69 -16.57
CA GLN A 34 2.14 -1.86 -17.83
C GLN A 34 0.81 -2.60 -17.66
N CYS A 35 0.67 -3.41 -16.60
CA CYS A 35 -0.60 -4.07 -16.28
C CYS A 35 -1.70 -3.08 -15.83
N TRP A 36 -1.35 -1.87 -15.47
CA TRP A 36 -2.29 -0.83 -15.07
C TRP A 36 -2.65 0.07 -16.26
N ARG A 37 -3.91 0.46 -16.33
CA ARG A 37 -4.52 1.11 -17.51
C ARG A 37 -3.81 2.40 -17.98
N ASP A 38 -3.07 3.06 -17.08
CA ASP A 38 -2.24 4.24 -17.39
C ASP A 38 -0.84 4.06 -16.80
N SER A 39 -0.02 3.27 -17.50
CA SER A 39 1.34 2.92 -17.09
C SER A 39 2.29 4.11 -16.89
N ARG A 40 1.98 5.28 -17.49
CA ARG A 40 2.82 6.49 -17.37
C ARG A 40 2.77 7.14 -16.01
N HIS A 41 1.69 6.87 -15.25
CA HIS A 41 1.46 7.45 -13.93
C HIS A 41 1.39 6.38 -12.82
N ALA A 42 1.74 5.13 -13.13
CA ALA A 42 1.78 4.05 -12.17
C ALA A 42 3.17 3.92 -11.54
N PHE A 43 3.21 3.82 -10.23
CA PHE A 43 4.44 3.59 -9.46
C PHE A 43 4.26 2.37 -8.56
N THR A 44 5.12 1.38 -8.74
CA THR A 44 5.06 0.14 -7.96
C THR A 44 5.82 0.29 -6.65
N CYS A 45 5.16 0.00 -5.53
CA CYS A 45 5.73 0.03 -4.20
C CYS A 45 5.81 -1.38 -3.60
N LEU A 46 6.75 -1.60 -2.69
CA LEU A 46 6.92 -2.87 -1.97
C LEU A 46 5.73 -3.20 -1.06
N SER A 47 5.02 -2.19 -0.59
CA SER A 47 3.84 -2.35 0.26
C SER A 47 2.95 -1.11 0.18
N VAL A 48 1.70 -1.24 0.63
CA VAL A 48 0.76 -0.11 0.78
C VAL A 48 1.35 0.97 1.70
N ARG A 49 2.05 0.59 2.75
CA ARG A 49 2.71 1.53 3.67
C ARG A 49 3.81 2.34 2.98
N SER A 50 4.68 1.67 2.20
CA SER A 50 5.71 2.35 1.41
C SER A 50 5.08 3.27 0.37
N GLY A 51 3.97 2.87 -0.24
CA GLY A 51 3.22 3.70 -1.19
C GLY A 51 2.64 4.94 -0.54
N LEU A 52 2.07 4.82 0.66
CA LEU A 52 1.54 5.96 1.42
C LEU A 52 2.67 6.93 1.80
N ASP A 53 3.80 6.42 2.28
CA ASP A 53 4.97 7.25 2.65
C ASP A 53 5.45 8.09 1.45
N VAL A 54 5.67 7.46 0.30
CA VAL A 54 6.07 8.15 -0.94
C VAL A 54 5.00 9.17 -1.39
N LEU A 55 3.71 8.82 -1.27
CA LEU A 55 2.62 9.74 -1.60
C LEU A 55 2.64 10.99 -0.72
N LEU A 56 2.76 10.83 0.59
CA LEU A 56 2.81 11.97 1.53
C LEU A 56 4.06 12.84 1.30
N GLN A 57 5.21 12.23 0.97
CA GLN A 57 6.40 12.96 0.57
C GLN A 57 6.17 13.80 -0.70
N ALA A 58 5.49 13.25 -1.68
CA ALA A 58 5.20 13.94 -2.94
C ALA A 58 4.21 15.08 -2.77
N LEU A 59 3.20 14.92 -1.90
CA LEU A 59 2.17 15.92 -1.64
C LEU A 59 2.71 17.15 -0.88
N LYS A 60 3.78 16.99 -0.10
CA LYS A 60 4.42 18.08 0.67
C LYS A 60 3.43 18.89 1.49
N LEU A 61 2.51 18.23 2.17
CA LEU A 61 1.50 18.88 2.99
C LEU A 61 2.17 19.68 4.14
N PRO A 62 1.61 20.83 4.50
CA PRO A 62 2.11 21.60 5.66
C PRO A 62 2.03 20.76 6.94
N ARG A 63 2.99 20.94 7.84
CA ARG A 63 2.97 20.28 9.16
C ARG A 63 1.70 20.66 9.92
N GLY A 64 1.08 19.67 10.55
CA GLY A 64 -0.19 19.85 11.25
C GLY A 64 -1.43 19.72 10.36
N SER A 65 -1.26 19.49 9.04
CA SER A 65 -2.41 19.18 8.18
C SER A 65 -3.09 17.89 8.63
N GLU A 66 -4.41 17.88 8.56
CA GLU A 66 -5.24 16.75 8.95
C GLU A 66 -5.37 15.75 7.79
N VAL A 67 -5.23 14.46 8.13
CA VAL A 67 -5.44 13.35 7.21
C VAL A 67 -6.56 12.49 7.75
N ILE A 68 -7.67 12.42 7.03
CA ILE A 68 -8.81 11.58 7.40
C ILE A 68 -8.44 10.11 7.20
N VAL A 69 -8.64 9.33 8.24
CA VAL A 69 -8.39 7.89 8.24
C VAL A 69 -9.60 7.13 8.76
N SER A 70 -9.78 5.90 8.30
CA SER A 70 -10.79 5.02 8.89
C SER A 70 -10.44 4.70 10.35
N ALA A 71 -11.44 4.68 11.24
CA ALA A 71 -11.27 4.21 12.61
C ALA A 71 -10.77 2.75 12.68
N MET A 72 -10.94 1.98 11.61
CA MET A 72 -10.45 0.60 11.46
C MET A 72 -9.09 0.54 10.73
N THR A 73 -8.23 1.53 10.90
CA THR A 73 -6.90 1.51 10.30
C THR A 73 -5.87 0.77 11.18
N ILE A 74 -4.72 0.44 10.59
CA ILE A 74 -3.62 -0.22 11.31
C ILE A 74 -2.61 0.81 11.82
N ASP A 75 -2.01 0.55 12.97
CA ASP A 75 -1.01 1.44 13.62
C ASP A 75 0.10 1.93 12.67
N GLY A 76 0.54 1.08 11.75
CA GLY A 76 1.59 1.45 10.81
C GLY A 76 1.23 2.63 9.90
N ILE A 77 -0.05 2.84 9.59
CA ILE A 77 -0.53 3.99 8.81
C ILE A 77 -0.47 5.26 9.67
N LEU A 78 -0.94 5.17 10.93
CA LEU A 78 -0.92 6.31 11.86
C LEU A 78 0.51 6.80 12.13
N LYS A 79 1.46 5.87 12.28
CA LYS A 79 2.87 6.20 12.47
C LYS A 79 3.45 6.96 11.29
N ILE A 80 3.20 6.51 10.05
CA ILE A 80 3.67 7.18 8.85
C ILE A 80 3.12 8.61 8.78
N ILE A 81 1.81 8.80 9.04
CA ILE A 81 1.20 10.13 9.06
C ILE A 81 1.89 11.04 10.10
N ALA A 82 2.13 10.53 11.30
CA ALA A 82 2.80 11.27 12.37
C ALA A 82 4.27 11.60 12.03
N GLU A 83 5.00 10.70 11.39
CA GLU A 83 6.39 10.93 10.95
C GLU A 83 6.50 12.08 9.94
N HIS A 84 5.49 12.26 9.11
CA HIS A 84 5.38 13.44 8.22
C HIS A 84 4.93 14.71 8.93
N GLY A 85 4.71 14.66 10.25
CA GLY A 85 4.23 15.80 11.04
C GLY A 85 2.77 16.16 10.77
N LEU A 86 1.99 15.21 10.27
CA LEU A 86 0.56 15.34 9.98
C LEU A 86 -0.28 14.78 11.14
N VAL A 87 -1.55 15.13 11.18
CA VAL A 87 -2.50 14.71 12.22
C VAL A 87 -3.52 13.74 11.60
N ALA A 88 -3.56 12.52 12.12
CA ALA A 88 -4.56 11.55 11.70
C ALA A 88 -5.89 11.83 12.40
N VAL A 89 -6.96 12.02 11.64
CA VAL A 89 -8.32 12.25 12.13
C VAL A 89 -9.16 11.00 11.84
N PRO A 90 -9.49 10.18 12.85
CA PRO A 90 -10.28 8.99 12.64
C PRO A 90 -11.75 9.36 12.36
N VAL A 91 -12.34 8.67 11.39
CA VAL A 91 -13.75 8.78 11.05
C VAL A 91 -14.40 7.41 11.22
N ASP A 92 -15.53 7.38 11.90
CA ASP A 92 -16.31 6.17 12.09
C ASP A 92 -16.91 5.69 10.76
N LEU A 93 -17.10 4.37 10.68
CA LEU A 93 -17.69 3.71 9.53
C LEU A 93 -19.04 3.10 9.91
N LYS A 94 -20.01 3.23 9.03
CA LYS A 94 -21.26 2.48 9.12
C LYS A 94 -20.96 0.99 8.94
N PHE A 95 -21.41 0.17 9.90
CA PHE A 95 -21.12 -1.26 9.89
C PHE A 95 -21.63 -1.97 8.63
N GLU A 96 -22.80 -1.56 8.13
CA GLU A 96 -23.46 -2.20 6.98
C GLU A 96 -22.79 -1.89 5.65
N THR A 97 -22.27 -0.68 5.48
CA THR A 97 -21.76 -0.18 4.19
C THR A 97 -20.26 0.07 4.17
N LEU A 98 -19.63 0.09 5.35
CA LEU A 98 -18.24 0.54 5.55
C LEU A 98 -17.98 1.96 5.00
N ALA A 99 -19.03 2.73 4.77
CA ALA A 99 -18.92 4.12 4.37
C ALA A 99 -18.74 5.02 5.62
N PRO A 100 -18.07 6.18 5.47
CA PRO A 100 -17.97 7.15 6.57
C PRO A 100 -19.35 7.59 7.06
N THR A 101 -19.45 7.83 8.36
CA THR A 101 -20.66 8.39 8.98
C THR A 101 -20.72 9.90 8.81
#